data_09461075ba26c87153fb80d81234a323
#
_entry.id   09461075ba26c87153fb80d81234a323
#
_cell.length_a   1.000
_cell.length_b   1.000
_cell.length_c   1.000
_cell.angle_alpha   90.00
_cell.angle_beta   90.00
_cell.angle_gamma   90.00
#
_symmetry.space_group_name_H-M   'P 1'
#
loop_
_entity.id
_entity.type
_entity.pdbx_description
1 polymer ?
#
loop_
_entity_poly.entity_id
_entity_poly.type
_entity_poly.pdbx_seq_one_letter_code
_entity_poly.pdbx_strand_id
1 'polypeptide(L)'
;MNILFVTSSSRGSESYSNRVAQNVLDELLAADVVVIGAPMINFTIPTNLKAWIDYVARPGRTFSYSEKGPKGLVTGKNVIVVAARGGVYSGAGNALDFQLPYLKSVLAFLGMTDVEVLEVEGTAYGPEAAEKAVVAASAKLHAQCDQRAAAAAA
;
A
#
# COMPACT_ATOMS: atom_id res chain seq x y z
N MET A 1 -8.21 -12.87 12.11
CA MET A 1 -7.33 -12.04 11.25
C MET A 1 -8.17 -11.53 10.10
N ASN A 2 -8.32 -10.22 10.00
CA ASN A 2 -9.08 -9.54 8.95
C ASN A 2 -8.09 -8.94 7.94
N ILE A 3 -8.26 -9.24 6.65
CA ILE A 3 -7.38 -8.75 5.59
C ILE A 3 -8.17 -7.79 4.71
N LEU A 4 -7.68 -6.56 4.57
CA LEU A 4 -8.21 -5.58 3.62
C LEU A 4 -7.35 -5.56 2.35
N PHE A 5 -7.97 -5.78 1.21
CA PHE A 5 -7.37 -5.65 -0.11
C PHE A 5 -7.76 -4.33 -0.76
N VAL A 6 -6.78 -3.47 -1.03
CA VAL A 6 -6.97 -2.21 -1.77
C VAL A 6 -6.33 -2.36 -3.15
N THR A 7 -7.16 -2.46 -4.17
CA THR A 7 -6.71 -2.57 -5.56
C THR A 7 -7.00 -1.27 -6.30
N SER A 8 -6.03 -0.78 -7.04
CA SER A 8 -6.10 0.47 -7.78
C SER A 8 -5.97 0.27 -9.30
N SER A 9 -6.40 -0.89 -9.81
CA SER A 9 -6.46 -1.15 -11.25
C SER A 9 -7.51 -0.26 -11.92
N SER A 10 -7.17 0.33 -13.07
CA SER A 10 -8.03 1.22 -13.85
C SER A 10 -9.25 0.56 -14.52
N ARG A 11 -9.43 -0.75 -14.33
CA ARG A 11 -10.61 -1.51 -14.81
C ARG A 11 -11.57 -1.74 -13.65
N GLY A 12 -12.28 -0.68 -13.22
CA GLY A 12 -13.28 -0.76 -12.17
C GLY A 12 -14.67 -0.41 -12.64
N SER A 13 -15.66 -1.09 -12.10
CA SER A 13 -17.08 -0.86 -12.34
C SER A 13 -17.65 0.18 -11.37
N GLU A 14 -18.50 1.04 -11.91
CA GLU A 14 -19.55 1.90 -11.37
C GLU A 14 -19.55 2.35 -9.90
N SER A 15 -19.65 3.66 -9.80
CA SER A 15 -19.72 4.51 -8.61
C SER A 15 -21.00 4.29 -7.77
N TYR A 16 -20.82 3.68 -6.59
CA TYR A 16 -21.73 3.82 -5.44
C TYR A 16 -21.01 4.55 -4.30
N SER A 17 -20.61 5.79 -4.55
CA SER A 17 -19.53 6.46 -3.82
C SER A 17 -19.81 6.85 -2.36
N ASN A 18 -21.03 7.02 -1.91
CA ASN A 18 -21.28 7.53 -0.56
C ASN A 18 -21.63 6.47 0.50
N ARG A 19 -22.19 5.34 0.13
CA ARG A 19 -22.44 4.20 1.06
C ARG A 19 -21.20 3.32 1.23
N VAL A 20 -20.49 3.09 0.14
CA VAL A 20 -19.23 2.33 0.13
C VAL A 20 -18.15 3.06 0.93
N ALA A 21 -18.20 4.34 0.93
CA ALA A 21 -17.19 5.20 1.50
C ALA A 21 -17.10 5.11 3.05
N GLN A 22 -18.21 5.03 3.75
CA GLN A 22 -18.24 4.84 5.21
C GLN A 22 -17.71 3.44 5.59
N ASN A 23 -18.07 2.44 4.80
CA ASN A 23 -17.61 1.07 4.99
C ASN A 23 -16.10 0.95 4.80
N VAL A 24 -15.50 1.66 3.81
CA VAL A 24 -14.06 1.62 3.52
C VAL A 24 -13.21 2.06 4.72
N LEU A 25 -13.61 3.10 5.44
CA LEU A 25 -12.89 3.54 6.63
C LEU A 25 -13.03 2.52 7.77
N ASP A 26 -14.22 1.99 8.00
CA ASP A 26 -14.48 1.00 9.05
C ASP A 26 -13.77 -0.33 8.74
N GLU A 27 -13.70 -0.73 7.46
CA GLU A 27 -12.90 -1.87 6.99
C GLU A 27 -11.41 -1.66 7.25
N LEU A 28 -10.86 -0.48 6.96
CA LEU A 28 -9.47 -0.16 7.28
C LEU A 28 -9.22 -0.25 8.79
N LEU A 29 -10.12 0.30 9.61
CA LEU A 29 -9.97 0.27 11.06
C LEU A 29 -10.06 -1.14 11.65
N ALA A 30 -10.88 -2.01 11.05
CA ALA A 30 -11.08 -3.39 11.47
C ALA A 30 -10.01 -4.38 10.94
N ALA A 31 -9.25 -4.01 9.90
CA ALA A 31 -8.26 -4.88 9.30
C ALA A 31 -7.03 -5.07 10.21
N ASP A 32 -6.49 -6.27 10.27
CA ASP A 32 -5.19 -6.59 10.87
C ASP A 32 -4.06 -6.43 9.84
N VAL A 33 -4.32 -6.83 8.60
CA VAL A 33 -3.41 -6.75 7.46
C VAL A 33 -4.05 -5.92 6.35
N VAL A 34 -3.29 -5.00 5.78
CA VAL A 34 -3.71 -4.16 4.65
C VAL A 34 -2.81 -4.44 3.46
N VAL A 35 -3.38 -4.93 2.36
CA VAL A 35 -2.64 -5.17 1.12
C VAL A 35 -3.00 -4.11 0.09
N ILE A 36 -2.01 -3.36 -0.39
CA ILE A 36 -2.20 -2.25 -1.33
C ILE A 36 -1.52 -2.58 -2.66
N GLY A 37 -2.33 -2.85 -3.69
CA GLY A 37 -1.86 -2.93 -5.08
C GLY A 37 -1.67 -1.53 -5.66
N ALA A 38 -0.43 -1.13 -5.92
CA ALA A 38 -0.09 0.21 -6.36
C ALA A 38 0.73 0.17 -7.67
N PRO A 39 0.09 0.16 -8.86
CA PRO A 39 0.83 0.38 -10.09
C PRO A 39 1.35 1.83 -10.14
N MET A 40 2.55 2.02 -10.68
CA MET A 40 3.08 3.36 -10.93
C MET A 40 2.44 3.96 -12.19
N ILE A 41 1.86 5.13 -12.04
CA ILE A 41 1.31 5.93 -13.14
C ILE A 41 1.98 7.31 -13.12
N ASN A 42 2.67 7.67 -14.20
CA ASN A 42 3.36 8.95 -14.31
C ASN A 42 4.22 9.24 -13.05
N PHE A 43 5.06 8.25 -12.67
CA PHE A 43 6.03 8.32 -11.56
C PHE A 43 5.42 8.32 -10.14
N THR A 44 4.11 8.20 -9.99
CA THR A 44 3.44 8.21 -8.68
C THR A 44 2.33 7.17 -8.60
N ILE A 45 1.44 7.30 -7.62
CA ILE A 45 0.28 6.42 -7.42
C ILE A 45 -0.87 6.74 -8.37
N PRO A 46 -1.75 5.77 -8.68
CA PRO A 46 -2.95 6.02 -9.47
C PRO A 46 -3.94 6.95 -8.77
N THR A 47 -4.74 7.68 -9.56
CA THR A 47 -5.75 8.62 -9.06
C THR A 47 -6.76 7.98 -8.10
N ASN A 48 -7.20 6.75 -8.37
CA ASN A 48 -8.14 6.04 -7.51
C ASN A 48 -7.53 5.63 -6.16
N LEU A 49 -6.23 5.29 -6.11
CA LEU A 49 -5.53 5.06 -4.85
C LEU A 49 -5.37 6.36 -4.06
N LYS A 50 -5.07 7.47 -4.75
CA LYS A 50 -5.04 8.79 -4.11
C LYS A 50 -6.41 9.16 -3.53
N ALA A 51 -7.48 8.93 -4.26
CA ALA A 51 -8.84 9.17 -3.79
C ALA A 51 -9.18 8.31 -2.55
N TRP A 52 -8.76 7.03 -2.52
CA TRP A 52 -8.91 6.19 -1.32
C TRP A 52 -8.15 6.75 -0.13
N ILE A 53 -6.90 7.17 -0.30
CA ILE A 53 -6.09 7.80 0.74
C ILE A 53 -6.78 9.07 1.27
N ASP A 54 -7.23 9.96 0.40
CA ASP A 54 -7.93 11.19 0.77
C ASP A 54 -9.24 10.90 1.52
N TYR A 55 -9.85 9.77 1.21
CA TYR A 55 -11.07 9.34 1.84
C TYR A 55 -10.84 8.82 3.27
N VAL A 56 -9.82 7.97 3.47
CA VAL A 56 -9.54 7.38 4.79
C VAL A 56 -8.77 8.33 5.71
N ALA A 57 -8.14 9.38 5.20
CA ALA A 57 -7.48 10.40 6.00
C ALA A 57 -8.52 11.33 6.67
N ARG A 58 -8.97 10.95 7.87
CA ARG A 58 -10.00 11.66 8.63
C ARG A 58 -9.48 12.13 9.99
N PRO A 59 -9.51 13.45 10.26
CA PRO A 59 -9.17 13.98 11.58
C PRO A 59 -10.02 13.34 12.69
N GLY A 60 -9.39 12.97 13.79
CA GLY A 60 -10.05 12.32 14.92
C GLY A 60 -10.39 10.83 14.72
N ARG A 61 -10.19 10.26 13.51
CA ARG A 61 -10.42 8.85 13.22
C ARG A 61 -9.13 8.12 12.84
N THR A 62 -8.36 8.64 11.90
CA THR A 62 -7.12 8.02 11.42
C THR A 62 -5.87 8.82 11.76
N PHE A 63 -6.04 10.08 12.10
CA PHE A 63 -4.97 10.91 12.66
C PHE A 63 -5.57 12.01 13.56
N SER A 64 -4.72 12.62 14.38
CA SER A 64 -5.07 13.77 15.20
C SER A 64 -3.95 14.79 15.22
N TYR A 65 -4.27 16.04 15.53
CA TYR A 65 -3.29 17.08 15.80
C TYR A 65 -3.20 17.38 17.30
N SER A 66 -2.01 17.65 17.78
CA SER A 66 -1.73 18.13 19.14
C SER A 66 -0.65 19.20 19.11
N GLU A 67 -0.37 19.84 20.24
CA GLU A 67 0.76 20.77 20.39
C GLU A 67 2.12 20.12 20.04
N LYS A 68 2.21 18.79 20.12
CA LYS A 68 3.40 18.01 19.75
C LYS A 68 3.43 17.62 18.25
N GLY A 69 2.48 18.10 17.46
CA GLY A 69 2.34 17.80 16.04
C GLY A 69 1.30 16.72 15.72
N PRO A 70 1.29 16.21 14.49
CA PRO A 70 0.37 15.17 14.05
C PRO A 70 0.69 13.83 14.70
N LYS A 71 -0.36 13.04 14.99
CA LYS A 71 -0.28 11.67 15.50
C LYS A 71 -1.19 10.78 14.68
N GLY A 72 -0.64 9.71 14.10
CA GLY A 72 -1.41 8.65 13.46
C GLY A 72 -2.15 7.78 14.47
N LEU A 73 -3.37 7.40 14.15
CA LEU A 73 -4.26 6.63 15.04
C LEU A 73 -4.50 5.20 14.53
N VAL A 74 -4.15 4.90 13.29
CA VAL A 74 -4.30 3.55 12.67
C VAL A 74 -3.04 2.73 12.96
N THR A 75 -2.89 2.27 14.19
CA THR A 75 -1.70 1.55 14.66
C THR A 75 -1.91 0.04 14.71
N GLY A 76 -0.81 -0.73 14.83
CA GLY A 76 -0.84 -2.18 15.01
C GLY A 76 -1.22 -2.98 13.76
N LYS A 77 -1.19 -2.35 12.58
CA LYS A 77 -1.49 -3.02 11.32
C LYS A 77 -0.22 -3.37 10.57
N ASN A 78 -0.24 -4.53 9.92
CA ASN A 78 0.76 -4.91 8.94
C ASN A 78 0.30 -4.46 7.55
N VAL A 79 1.14 -3.71 6.85
CA VAL A 79 0.82 -3.21 5.49
C VAL A 79 1.77 -3.83 4.48
N ILE A 80 1.22 -4.40 3.41
CA ILE A 80 1.97 -4.93 2.28
C ILE A 80 1.65 -4.09 1.06
N VAL A 81 2.64 -3.37 0.53
CA VAL A 81 2.51 -2.59 -0.70
C VAL A 81 3.12 -3.39 -1.85
N VAL A 82 2.30 -3.73 -2.85
CA VAL A 82 2.75 -4.32 -4.11
C VAL A 82 2.91 -3.21 -5.13
N ALA A 83 4.14 -2.74 -5.33
CA ALA A 83 4.48 -1.64 -6.22
C ALA A 83 4.86 -2.19 -7.61
N ALA A 84 3.92 -2.12 -8.57
CA ALA A 84 4.14 -2.57 -9.95
C ALA A 84 4.60 -1.40 -10.83
N ARG A 85 5.68 -1.57 -11.59
CA ARG A 85 6.36 -0.52 -12.33
C ARG A 85 6.81 -1.00 -13.72
N GLY A 86 6.58 -0.17 -14.74
CA GLY A 86 7.03 -0.46 -16.11
C GLY A 86 8.55 -0.49 -16.25
N GLY A 87 9.23 0.49 -15.64
CA GLY A 87 10.71 0.57 -15.55
C GLY A 87 11.25 0.00 -14.27
N VAL A 88 12.57 0.20 -14.04
CA VAL A 88 13.28 -0.11 -12.80
C VAL A 88 13.57 1.20 -12.06
N TYR A 89 13.05 1.31 -10.83
CA TYR A 89 13.16 2.48 -9.97
C TYR A 89 13.79 2.14 -8.61
N SER A 90 14.05 0.86 -8.36
CA SER A 90 14.77 0.41 -7.18
C SER A 90 16.25 0.81 -7.27
N GLY A 91 16.84 1.14 -6.12
CA GLY A 91 18.22 1.58 -6.02
C GLY A 91 18.36 2.98 -5.46
N ALA A 92 19.55 3.30 -4.96
CA ALA A 92 19.82 4.59 -4.32
C ALA A 92 19.68 5.73 -5.34
N GLY A 93 18.70 6.60 -5.11
CA GLY A 93 18.64 7.89 -5.77
C GLY A 93 17.87 7.97 -7.08
N ASN A 94 16.89 7.10 -7.32
CA ASN A 94 16.00 7.35 -8.45
C ASN A 94 15.09 8.55 -8.18
N ALA A 95 15.47 9.70 -8.71
CA ALA A 95 14.79 10.98 -8.53
C ALA A 95 13.34 10.99 -9.10
N LEU A 96 12.96 9.97 -9.87
CA LEU A 96 11.62 9.85 -10.46
C LEU A 96 10.71 8.91 -9.68
N ASP A 97 11.15 8.29 -8.58
CA ASP A 97 10.26 7.53 -7.71
C ASP A 97 9.54 8.47 -6.73
N PHE A 98 8.38 8.94 -7.11
CA PHE A 98 7.44 9.64 -6.23
C PHE A 98 6.38 8.70 -5.66
N GLN A 99 6.38 7.42 -6.00
CA GLN A 99 5.38 6.45 -5.57
C GLN A 99 5.63 5.96 -4.15
N LEU A 100 6.75 5.32 -3.90
CA LEU A 100 7.05 4.73 -2.58
C LEU A 100 7.32 5.78 -1.50
N PRO A 101 8.08 6.85 -1.74
CA PRO A 101 8.24 7.90 -0.75
C PRO A 101 6.92 8.52 -0.31
N TYR A 102 6.00 8.77 -1.27
CA TYR A 102 4.67 9.27 -0.96
C TYR A 102 3.85 8.28 -0.13
N LEU A 103 3.77 7.00 -0.57
CA LEU A 103 3.00 5.98 0.14
C LEU A 103 3.52 5.78 1.57
N LYS A 104 4.82 5.64 1.75
CA LYS A 104 5.43 5.48 3.07
C LYS A 104 5.14 6.68 3.98
N SER A 105 5.22 7.89 3.43
CA SER A 105 4.96 9.11 4.19
C SER A 105 3.51 9.20 4.66
N VAL A 106 2.54 8.95 3.77
CA VAL A 106 1.12 9.05 4.12
C VAL A 106 0.67 7.91 5.02
N LEU A 107 1.15 6.68 4.82
CA LEU A 107 0.85 5.56 5.70
C LEU A 107 1.39 5.80 7.11
N ALA A 108 2.63 6.29 7.23
CA ALA A 108 3.22 6.66 8.52
C ALA A 108 2.45 7.81 9.18
N PHE A 109 2.02 8.82 8.43
CA PHE A 109 1.17 9.90 8.93
C PHE A 109 -0.14 9.38 9.53
N LEU A 110 -0.73 8.35 8.92
CA LEU A 110 -1.94 7.70 9.44
C LEU A 110 -1.66 6.76 10.63
N GLY A 111 -0.40 6.39 10.90
CA GLY A 111 0.01 5.50 12.00
C GLY A 111 0.38 4.09 11.58
N MET A 112 0.33 3.79 10.29
CA MET A 112 0.73 2.50 9.71
C MET A 112 2.23 2.53 9.39
N THR A 113 3.06 2.08 10.32
CA THR A 113 4.53 2.14 10.23
C THR A 113 5.18 0.79 9.89
N ASP A 114 4.49 -0.33 10.10
CA ASP A 114 4.94 -1.67 9.70
C ASP A 114 4.54 -1.91 8.23
N VAL A 115 5.37 -1.40 7.31
CA VAL A 115 5.11 -1.41 5.86
C VAL A 115 6.16 -2.25 5.14
N GLU A 116 5.72 -3.35 4.56
CA GLU A 116 6.51 -4.16 3.64
C GLU A 116 6.27 -3.73 2.19
N VAL A 117 7.31 -3.75 1.36
CA VAL A 117 7.21 -3.41 -0.06
C VAL A 117 7.67 -4.58 -0.91
N LEU A 118 6.79 -4.98 -1.82
CA LEU A 118 7.06 -5.94 -2.89
C LEU A 118 7.12 -5.17 -4.20
N GLU A 119 8.32 -5.06 -4.78
CA GLU A 119 8.55 -4.35 -6.02
C GLU A 119 8.44 -5.33 -7.20
N VAL A 120 7.54 -5.02 -8.16
CA VAL A 120 7.38 -5.74 -9.42
C VAL A 120 7.80 -4.78 -10.53
N GLU A 121 9.09 -4.79 -10.89
CA GLU A 121 9.70 -3.81 -11.78
C GLU A 121 10.03 -4.38 -13.17
N GLY A 122 10.21 -3.48 -14.14
CA GLY A 122 10.57 -3.85 -15.52
C GLY A 122 9.44 -4.52 -16.30
N THR A 123 8.18 -4.33 -15.89
CA THR A 123 7.04 -5.00 -16.53
C THR A 123 6.79 -4.53 -17.97
N ALA A 124 7.35 -3.38 -18.38
CA ALA A 124 7.29 -2.89 -19.77
C ALA A 124 8.41 -3.48 -20.67
N TYR A 125 9.33 -4.26 -20.11
CA TYR A 125 10.44 -4.85 -20.90
C TYR A 125 10.05 -6.18 -21.58
N GLY A 126 8.79 -6.56 -21.48
CA GLY A 126 8.21 -7.73 -22.13
C GLY A 126 7.62 -8.76 -21.16
N PRO A 127 6.86 -9.73 -21.67
CA PRO A 127 6.15 -10.70 -20.85
C PRO A 127 7.07 -11.54 -19.96
N GLU A 128 8.23 -11.94 -20.45
CA GLU A 128 9.20 -12.75 -19.69
C GLU A 128 9.78 -11.94 -18.50
N ALA A 129 10.11 -10.66 -18.72
CA ALA A 129 10.59 -9.78 -17.65
C ALA A 129 9.51 -9.55 -16.59
N ALA A 130 8.28 -9.35 -17.01
CA ALA A 130 7.14 -9.19 -16.13
C ALA A 130 6.91 -10.43 -15.27
N GLU A 131 6.89 -11.62 -15.88
CA GLU A 131 6.71 -12.89 -15.15
C GLU A 131 7.85 -13.13 -14.14
N LYS A 132 9.09 -12.90 -14.54
CA LYS A 132 10.24 -13.01 -13.64
C LYS A 132 10.12 -12.08 -12.43
N ALA A 133 9.66 -10.83 -12.63
CA ALA A 133 9.47 -9.88 -11.55
C ALA A 133 8.34 -10.33 -10.60
N VAL A 134 7.23 -10.86 -11.13
CA VAL A 134 6.11 -11.40 -10.33
C VAL A 134 6.57 -12.60 -9.51
N VAL A 135 7.29 -13.55 -10.10
CA VAL A 135 7.80 -14.74 -9.40
C VAL A 135 8.74 -14.32 -8.26
N ALA A 136 9.65 -13.37 -8.51
CA ALA A 136 10.57 -12.88 -7.49
C ALA A 136 9.82 -12.19 -6.32
N ALA A 137 8.84 -11.34 -6.61
CA ALA A 137 8.04 -10.67 -5.59
C ALA A 137 7.20 -11.69 -4.77
N SER A 138 6.65 -12.70 -5.44
CA SER A 138 5.89 -13.77 -4.76
C SER A 138 6.76 -14.61 -3.84
N ALA A 139 7.97 -14.96 -4.27
CA ALA A 139 8.92 -15.68 -3.42
C ALA A 139 9.33 -14.86 -2.18
N LYS A 140 9.54 -13.55 -2.35
CA LYS A 140 9.82 -12.65 -1.23
C LYS A 140 8.66 -12.61 -0.23
N LEU A 141 7.41 -12.51 -0.73
CA LEU A 141 6.21 -12.53 0.12
C LEU A 141 6.12 -13.82 0.93
N HIS A 142 6.31 -14.99 0.30
CA HIS A 142 6.27 -16.27 1.00
C HIS A 142 7.33 -16.33 2.12
N ALA A 143 8.58 -15.96 1.83
CA ALA A 143 9.64 -15.94 2.84
C ALA A 143 9.32 -15.01 4.03
N GLN A 144 8.70 -13.86 3.78
CA GLN A 144 8.27 -12.93 4.83
C GLN A 144 7.13 -13.50 5.68
N CYS A 145 6.14 -14.14 5.04
CA CYS A 145 5.06 -14.81 5.75
C CYS A 145 5.57 -15.91 6.67
N ASP A 146 6.51 -16.73 6.20
CA ASP A 146 7.12 -17.80 6.98
C ASP A 146 7.89 -17.26 8.20
N GLN A 147 8.67 -16.19 8.01
CA GLN A 147 9.40 -15.52 9.09
C GLN A 147 8.45 -14.96 10.16
N ARG A 148 7.34 -14.32 9.75
CA ARG A 148 6.35 -13.80 10.70
C ARG A 148 5.61 -14.90 11.43
N ALA A 149 5.27 -16.00 10.75
CA ALA A 149 4.66 -17.16 11.38
C ALA A 149 5.59 -17.78 12.43
N ALA A 150 6.88 -17.92 12.12
CA ALA A 150 7.88 -18.41 13.07
C ALA A 150 8.04 -17.47 14.28
N ALA A 151 8.07 -16.15 14.07
CA ALA A 151 8.17 -15.17 15.14
C ALA A 151 6.94 -15.12 16.04
N ALA A 152 5.76 -15.42 15.52
CA ALA A 152 4.51 -15.47 16.30
C ALA A 152 4.37 -16.77 17.10
N ALA A 153 5.14 -17.82 16.79
CA ALA A 153 5.12 -19.11 17.48
C ALA A 153 6.20 -19.24 18.59
N ALA A 154 7.10 -18.26 18.68
CA ALA A 154 8.19 -18.20 19.67
C ALA A 154 7.84 -17.34 20.88
#